data_81894f620313681ef6823d887f3a0cc3
#
_entry.id   81894f620313681ef6823d887f3a0cc3
#
_cell.length_a   1.000
_cell.length_b   1.000
_cell.length_c   1.000
_cell.angle_alpha   90.00
_cell.angle_beta   90.00
_cell.angle_gamma   90.00
#
_symmetry.space_group_name_H-M   'P 1'
#
loop_
_entity.id
_entity.type
_entity.pdbx_description
1 polymer ?
#
loop_
_entity_poly.entity_id
_entity_poly.type
_entity_poly.pdbx_seq_one_letter_code
_entity_poly.pdbx_strand_id
1 'polypeptide(L)'
;MQSDSNSPSPSYVASSTNSNLNSRLLIPRSQRRRFFFQFTLMTILGWVVGGIVSIALERIILASLASAVASQPQIWSIWIRLLSTMVFAIVFGADQALIVRRYLSGWRWMLATSAGWLIASSVATAWITYIASIAASLNEALTPEVSAILGFLSTISYIISGIWLGLCQWLVLRRYTAGAWWWNFLPSISFFCISLLIWLLSFGQNLIPEVNRTAILYWSEQGFTAVILGVIPAIGLCTLKRN
;
A
#
# COMPACT_ATOMS: atom_id res chain seq x y z
N MET A 1 -14.68 29.87 64.97
CA MET A 1 -14.01 28.67 64.40
C MET A 1 -14.85 28.20 63.25
N GLN A 2 -14.54 28.65 62.03
CA GLN A 2 -15.16 28.22 60.78
C GLN A 2 -14.07 27.47 59.99
N SER A 3 -14.23 26.17 59.80
CA SER A 3 -13.32 25.32 59.02
C SER A 3 -13.85 25.29 57.59
N ASP A 4 -13.20 26.02 56.66
CA ASP A 4 -13.40 25.91 55.24
C ASP A 4 -12.80 24.62 54.70
N SER A 5 -13.63 23.63 54.45
CA SER A 5 -13.26 22.40 53.70
C SER A 5 -13.58 22.58 52.24
N ASN A 6 -12.69 23.24 51.49
CA ASN A 6 -12.69 23.26 50.02
C ASN A 6 -11.85 22.07 49.50
N SER A 7 -12.44 20.89 49.43
CA SER A 7 -11.89 19.81 48.66
C SER A 7 -12.29 19.96 47.16
N PRO A 8 -11.34 20.04 46.22
CA PRO A 8 -11.68 20.14 44.80
C PRO A 8 -12.37 18.85 44.33
N SER A 9 -13.50 18.99 43.66
CA SER A 9 -14.31 17.91 43.16
C SER A 9 -13.55 17.03 42.17
N PRO A 10 -13.63 15.68 42.25
CA PRO A 10 -12.85 14.76 41.43
C PRO A 10 -13.16 14.79 39.93
N SER A 11 -14.22 15.51 39.50
CA SER A 11 -14.62 15.64 38.10
C SER A 11 -13.70 16.54 37.24
N TYR A 12 -12.95 17.46 37.84
CA TYR A 12 -12.06 18.38 37.11
C TYR A 12 -10.76 17.72 36.65
N VAL A 13 -10.27 16.72 37.39
CA VAL A 13 -9.00 16.04 37.05
C VAL A 13 -9.18 15.06 35.89
N ALA A 14 -10.35 14.39 35.80
CA ALA A 14 -10.62 13.43 34.72
C ALA A 14 -10.78 14.09 33.35
N SER A 15 -11.35 15.30 33.28
CA SER A 15 -11.53 16.02 32.01
C SER A 15 -10.21 16.61 31.48
N SER A 16 -9.32 17.06 32.36
CA SER A 16 -8.01 17.61 31.97
C SER A 16 -7.05 16.51 31.47
N THR A 17 -7.12 15.30 32.07
CA THR A 17 -6.29 14.16 31.64
C THR A 17 -6.71 13.65 30.27
N ASN A 18 -8.01 13.62 29.96
CA ASN A 18 -8.52 13.19 28.65
C ASN A 18 -8.23 14.21 27.55
N SER A 19 -8.24 15.52 27.83
CA SER A 19 -7.88 16.55 26.86
C SER A 19 -6.38 16.49 26.52
N ASN A 20 -5.51 16.24 27.49
CA ASN A 20 -4.07 16.08 27.29
C ASN A 20 -3.69 14.83 26.51
N LEU A 21 -4.42 13.71 26.67
CA LEU A 21 -4.22 12.49 25.89
C LEU A 21 -4.66 12.67 24.42
N ASN A 22 -5.73 13.45 24.18
CA ASN A 22 -6.21 13.73 22.82
C ASN A 22 -5.27 14.67 22.04
N SER A 23 -4.59 15.59 22.71
CA SER A 23 -3.61 16.51 22.09
C SER A 23 -2.32 15.81 21.63
N ARG A 24 -2.04 14.59 22.12
CA ARG A 24 -0.85 13.82 21.78
C ARG A 24 -1.01 12.85 20.59
N LEU A 25 -2.21 12.76 20.01
CA LEU A 25 -2.44 11.87 18.85
C LEU A 25 -2.34 12.67 17.56
N LEU A 26 -1.77 12.03 16.51
CA LEU A 26 -1.68 12.64 15.18
C LEU A 26 -3.08 12.97 14.65
N ILE A 27 -4.03 12.05 14.82
CA ILE A 27 -5.43 12.22 14.43
C ILE A 27 -6.28 12.22 15.71
N PRO A 28 -6.99 13.34 16.02
CA PRO A 28 -7.86 13.44 17.19
C PRO A 28 -8.92 12.33 17.21
N ARG A 29 -9.23 11.81 18.39
CA ARG A 29 -10.20 10.70 18.54
C ARG A 29 -11.55 10.98 17.90
N SER A 30 -12.03 12.21 17.97
CA SER A 30 -13.30 12.65 17.36
C SER A 30 -13.31 12.58 15.84
N GLN A 31 -12.14 12.65 15.19
CA GLN A 31 -12.02 12.66 13.73
C GLN A 31 -11.58 11.30 13.13
N ARG A 32 -11.19 10.33 13.97
CA ARG A 32 -10.64 9.05 13.51
C ARG A 32 -11.58 8.29 12.59
N ARG A 33 -12.87 8.18 12.95
CA ARG A 33 -13.86 7.47 12.14
C ARG A 33 -13.99 8.10 10.76
N ARG A 34 -14.12 9.42 10.71
CA ARG A 34 -14.21 10.18 9.46
C ARG A 34 -12.94 10.04 8.62
N PHE A 35 -11.78 10.17 9.26
CA PHE A 35 -10.48 9.99 8.61
C PHE A 35 -10.34 8.58 8.03
N PHE A 36 -10.63 7.56 8.82
CA PHE A 36 -10.57 6.16 8.39
C PHE A 36 -11.37 5.93 7.11
N PHE A 37 -12.65 6.31 7.09
CA PHE A 37 -13.48 6.13 5.89
C PHE A 37 -12.99 6.95 4.70
N GLN A 38 -12.64 8.23 4.92
CA GLN A 38 -12.16 9.09 3.85
C GLN A 38 -10.84 8.60 3.27
N PHE A 39 -9.89 8.19 4.12
CA PHE A 39 -8.58 7.70 3.67
C PHE A 39 -8.73 6.38 2.90
N THR A 40 -9.51 5.44 3.43
CA THR A 40 -9.77 4.15 2.75
C THR A 40 -10.44 4.37 1.40
N LEU A 41 -11.50 5.20 1.35
CA LEU A 41 -12.21 5.49 0.10
C LEU A 41 -11.30 6.15 -0.94
N MET A 42 -10.50 7.15 -0.54
CA MET A 42 -9.57 7.81 -1.45
C MET A 42 -8.45 6.88 -1.91
N THR A 43 -7.99 5.96 -1.05
CA THR A 43 -7.02 4.94 -1.45
C THR A 43 -7.61 3.98 -2.49
N ILE A 44 -8.87 3.55 -2.31
CA ILE A 44 -9.58 2.73 -3.30
C ILE A 44 -9.74 3.49 -4.63
N LEU A 45 -10.15 4.76 -4.57
CA LEU A 45 -10.25 5.63 -5.73
C LEU A 45 -8.90 5.77 -6.45
N GLY A 46 -7.84 6.07 -5.71
CA GLY A 46 -6.48 6.20 -6.25
C GLY A 46 -5.99 4.91 -6.91
N TRP A 47 -6.33 3.76 -6.33
CA TRP A 47 -6.03 2.45 -6.92
C TRP A 47 -6.73 2.26 -8.28
N VAL A 48 -8.03 2.51 -8.33
CA VAL A 48 -8.85 2.35 -9.55
C VAL A 48 -8.44 3.36 -10.62
N VAL A 49 -8.39 4.65 -10.27
CA VAL A 49 -8.04 5.72 -11.22
C VAL A 49 -6.60 5.57 -11.69
N GLY A 50 -5.66 5.32 -10.78
CA GLY A 50 -4.26 5.06 -11.12
C GLY A 50 -4.11 3.87 -12.05
N GLY A 51 -4.83 2.77 -11.80
CA GLY A 51 -4.86 1.60 -12.67
C GLY A 51 -5.39 1.92 -14.07
N ILE A 52 -6.53 2.60 -14.18
CA ILE A 52 -7.11 2.99 -15.47
C ILE A 52 -6.16 3.91 -16.25
N VAL A 53 -5.61 4.94 -15.60
CA VAL A 53 -4.71 5.91 -16.26
C VAL A 53 -3.42 5.22 -16.70
N SER A 54 -2.84 4.34 -15.89
CA SER A 54 -1.61 3.62 -16.24
C SER A 54 -1.82 2.68 -17.43
N ILE A 55 -2.93 1.94 -17.48
CA ILE A 55 -3.28 1.06 -18.60
C ILE A 55 -3.55 1.87 -19.87
N ALA A 56 -4.30 2.99 -19.76
CA ALA A 56 -4.57 3.86 -20.89
C ALA A 56 -3.26 4.44 -21.48
N LEU A 57 -2.35 4.90 -20.62
CA LEU A 57 -1.04 5.39 -21.01
C LEU A 57 -0.23 4.32 -21.75
N GLU A 58 -0.18 3.10 -21.22
CA GLU A 58 0.51 1.98 -21.85
C GLU A 58 -0.04 1.71 -23.26
N ARG A 59 -1.35 1.67 -23.42
CA ARG A 59 -2.00 1.48 -24.75
C ARG A 59 -1.68 2.62 -25.72
N ILE A 60 -1.70 3.87 -25.26
CA ILE A 60 -1.38 5.03 -26.10
C ILE A 60 0.09 4.96 -26.56
N ILE A 61 1.02 4.65 -25.66
CA ILE A 61 2.44 4.54 -26.01
C ILE A 61 2.68 3.40 -27.01
N LEU A 62 2.10 2.23 -26.78
CA LEU A 62 2.22 1.09 -27.69
C LEU A 62 1.65 1.40 -29.09
N ALA A 63 0.52 2.09 -29.16
CA ALA A 63 -0.08 2.50 -30.44
C ALA A 63 0.77 3.57 -31.15
N SER A 64 1.31 4.55 -30.40
CA SER A 64 2.07 5.68 -30.97
C SER A 64 3.49 5.30 -31.39
N LEU A 65 4.10 4.33 -30.72
CA LEU A 65 5.50 3.92 -30.92
C LEU A 65 5.62 2.49 -31.48
N ALA A 66 4.59 2.00 -32.17
CA ALA A 66 4.52 0.61 -32.63
C ALA A 66 5.77 0.17 -33.44
N SER A 67 6.28 1.02 -34.34
CA SER A 67 7.48 0.73 -35.14
C SER A 67 8.77 0.70 -34.31
N ALA A 68 8.91 1.61 -33.35
CA ALA A 68 10.06 1.66 -32.45
C ALA A 68 10.04 0.47 -31.46
N VAL A 69 8.87 0.12 -30.93
CA VAL A 69 8.67 -1.05 -30.06
C VAL A 69 9.01 -2.34 -30.80
N ALA A 70 8.62 -2.48 -32.07
CA ALA A 70 8.91 -3.63 -32.89
C ALA A 70 10.42 -3.83 -33.14
N SER A 71 11.20 -2.73 -33.22
CA SER A 71 12.65 -2.80 -33.43
C SER A 71 13.44 -3.27 -32.18
N GLN A 72 12.97 -2.92 -30.98
CA GLN A 72 13.65 -3.22 -29.70
C GLN A 72 12.64 -3.52 -28.59
N PRO A 73 11.89 -4.62 -28.68
CA PRO A 73 10.76 -4.90 -27.78
C PRO A 73 11.14 -5.00 -26.30
N GLN A 74 12.32 -5.54 -25.99
CA GLN A 74 12.76 -5.69 -24.60
C GLN A 74 13.02 -4.35 -23.91
N ILE A 75 13.72 -3.43 -24.57
CA ILE A 75 14.05 -2.12 -24.01
C ILE A 75 12.78 -1.30 -23.81
N TRP A 76 11.92 -1.26 -24.83
CA TRP A 76 10.66 -0.51 -24.75
C TRP A 76 9.70 -1.05 -23.71
N SER A 77 9.62 -2.38 -23.54
CA SER A 77 8.76 -2.98 -22.50
C SER A 77 9.16 -2.54 -21.09
N ILE A 78 10.47 -2.40 -20.81
CA ILE A 78 10.97 -1.91 -19.52
C ILE A 78 10.56 -0.45 -19.29
N TRP A 79 10.78 0.41 -20.28
CA TRP A 79 10.44 1.83 -20.16
C TRP A 79 8.94 2.08 -20.05
N ILE A 80 8.14 1.39 -20.82
CA ILE A 80 6.68 1.48 -20.76
C ILE A 80 6.16 1.05 -19.39
N ARG A 81 6.66 -0.07 -18.87
CA ARG A 81 6.30 -0.54 -17.53
C ARG A 81 6.73 0.44 -16.44
N LEU A 82 7.94 0.98 -16.52
CA LEU A 82 8.43 1.95 -15.54
C LEU A 82 7.57 3.22 -15.55
N LEU A 83 7.28 3.76 -16.72
CA LEU A 83 6.47 4.97 -16.88
C LEU A 83 5.02 4.75 -16.39
N SER A 84 4.41 3.65 -16.78
CA SER A 84 3.07 3.24 -16.35
C SER A 84 3.00 3.08 -14.81
N THR A 85 3.99 2.40 -14.20
CA THR A 85 4.09 2.27 -12.74
C THR A 85 4.30 3.63 -12.06
N MET A 86 5.09 4.52 -12.64
CA MET A 86 5.33 5.86 -12.11
C MET A 86 4.05 6.71 -12.10
N VAL A 87 3.28 6.68 -13.18
CA VAL A 87 1.99 7.39 -13.25
C VAL A 87 1.01 6.82 -12.25
N PHE A 88 0.90 5.50 -12.16
CA PHE A 88 0.10 4.85 -11.13
C PHE A 88 0.49 5.31 -9.72
N ALA A 89 1.78 5.27 -9.40
CA ALA A 89 2.30 5.62 -8.07
C ALA A 89 2.02 7.08 -7.70
N ILE A 90 2.11 8.01 -8.68
CA ILE A 90 1.81 9.43 -8.47
C ILE A 90 0.32 9.62 -8.19
N VAL A 91 -0.57 9.04 -8.98
CA VAL A 91 -2.02 9.15 -8.77
C VAL A 91 -2.41 8.55 -7.42
N PHE A 92 -1.95 7.35 -7.14
CA PHE A 92 -2.20 6.66 -5.87
C PHE A 92 -1.69 7.46 -4.65
N GLY A 93 -0.48 8.01 -4.74
CA GLY A 93 0.10 8.85 -3.69
C GLY A 93 -0.61 10.20 -3.53
N ALA A 94 -1.07 10.81 -4.63
CA ALA A 94 -1.79 12.07 -4.62
C ALA A 94 -3.15 11.96 -3.92
N ASP A 95 -3.90 10.90 -4.20
CA ASP A 95 -5.22 10.68 -3.58
C ASP A 95 -5.11 10.49 -2.06
N GLN A 96 -4.13 9.74 -1.59
CA GLN A 96 -3.85 9.65 -0.16
C GLN A 96 -3.43 11.00 0.43
N ALA A 97 -2.59 11.75 -0.29
CA ALA A 97 -2.10 13.05 0.16
C ALA A 97 -3.21 14.07 0.35
N LEU A 98 -4.29 14.01 -0.44
CA LEU A 98 -5.46 14.90 -0.29
C LEU A 98 -6.11 14.80 1.10
N ILE A 99 -6.12 13.61 1.70
CA ILE A 99 -6.67 13.41 3.04
C ILE A 99 -5.63 13.73 4.11
N VAL A 100 -4.41 13.24 3.92
CA VAL A 100 -3.32 13.34 4.90
C VAL A 100 -2.83 14.78 5.06
N ARG A 101 -2.99 15.66 4.04
CA ARG A 101 -2.56 17.07 4.08
C ARG A 101 -3.11 17.89 5.24
N ARG A 102 -4.19 17.43 5.87
CA ARG A 102 -4.77 18.07 7.05
C ARG A 102 -3.94 17.85 8.31
N TYR A 103 -3.07 16.84 8.33
CA TYR A 103 -2.33 16.39 9.52
C TYR A 103 -0.81 16.47 9.33
N LEU A 104 -0.33 16.30 8.09
CA LEU A 104 1.08 16.38 7.69
C LEU A 104 1.21 16.99 6.28
N SER A 105 2.45 17.22 5.84
CA SER A 105 2.72 17.75 4.49
C SER A 105 2.27 16.77 3.40
N GLY A 106 1.15 17.05 2.74
CA GLY A 106 0.59 16.21 1.67
C GLY A 106 1.56 15.99 0.52
N TRP A 107 2.29 17.02 0.09
CA TRP A 107 3.30 16.91 -0.97
C TRP A 107 4.40 15.91 -0.65
N ARG A 108 4.94 16.00 0.59
CA ARG A 108 5.98 15.06 1.04
C ARG A 108 5.44 13.64 1.14
N TRP A 109 4.17 13.49 1.58
CA TRP A 109 3.51 12.19 1.61
C TRP A 109 3.34 11.60 0.22
N MET A 110 2.87 12.38 -0.74
CA MET A 110 2.73 11.96 -2.14
C MET A 110 4.07 11.48 -2.70
N LEU A 111 5.12 12.29 -2.57
CA LEU A 111 6.46 11.93 -3.04
C LEU A 111 6.99 10.65 -2.38
N ALA A 112 6.82 10.53 -1.06
CA ALA A 112 7.29 9.35 -0.31
C ALA A 112 6.53 8.09 -0.73
N THR A 113 5.21 8.18 -0.90
CA THR A 113 4.38 7.05 -1.35
C THR A 113 4.73 6.68 -2.78
N SER A 114 4.87 7.64 -3.69
CA SER A 114 5.22 7.38 -5.10
C SER A 114 6.61 6.78 -5.23
N ALA A 115 7.61 7.35 -4.58
CA ALA A 115 8.98 6.82 -4.60
C ALA A 115 9.04 5.43 -3.96
N GLY A 116 8.41 5.26 -2.81
CA GLY A 116 8.37 3.98 -2.10
C GLY A 116 7.68 2.88 -2.92
N TRP A 117 6.59 3.22 -3.61
CA TRP A 117 5.90 2.29 -4.51
C TRP A 117 6.77 1.89 -5.70
N LEU A 118 7.45 2.86 -6.34
CA LEU A 118 8.37 2.59 -7.45
C LEU A 118 9.52 1.67 -7.03
N ILE A 119 10.14 1.94 -5.89
CA ILE A 119 11.23 1.12 -5.37
C ILE A 119 10.70 -0.28 -5.03
N ALA A 120 9.58 -0.39 -4.30
CA ALA A 120 9.00 -1.65 -3.91
C ALA A 120 8.64 -2.52 -5.12
N SER A 121 7.97 -1.95 -6.14
CA SER A 121 7.61 -2.67 -7.36
C SER A 121 8.84 -3.05 -8.19
N SER A 122 9.86 -2.20 -8.27
CA SER A 122 11.10 -2.52 -8.98
C SER A 122 11.86 -3.65 -8.30
N VAL A 123 11.99 -3.60 -6.97
CA VAL A 123 12.63 -4.67 -6.19
C VAL A 123 11.86 -5.99 -6.32
N ALA A 124 10.53 -5.97 -6.17
CA ALA A 124 9.71 -7.16 -6.34
C ALA A 124 9.86 -7.75 -7.74
N THR A 125 9.79 -6.92 -8.79
CA THR A 125 9.95 -7.36 -10.18
C THR A 125 11.34 -7.96 -10.42
N ALA A 126 12.41 -7.33 -9.94
CA ALA A 126 13.77 -7.82 -10.08
C ALA A 126 13.94 -9.22 -9.44
N TRP A 127 13.41 -9.40 -8.23
CA TRP A 127 13.44 -10.68 -7.53
C TRP A 127 12.64 -11.77 -8.26
N ILE A 128 11.42 -11.46 -8.69
CA ILE A 128 10.57 -12.40 -9.42
C ILE A 128 11.26 -12.81 -10.73
N THR A 129 11.84 -11.85 -11.46
CA THR A 129 12.58 -12.14 -12.70
C THR A 129 13.81 -13.01 -12.44
N TYR A 130 14.55 -12.73 -11.37
CA TYR A 130 15.71 -13.54 -10.98
C TYR A 130 15.29 -14.97 -10.61
N ILE A 131 14.24 -15.15 -9.81
CA ILE A 131 13.69 -16.47 -9.47
C ILE A 131 13.25 -17.21 -10.73
N ALA A 132 12.56 -16.53 -11.66
CA ALA A 132 12.15 -17.12 -12.93
C ALA A 132 13.34 -17.53 -13.81
N SER A 133 14.44 -16.76 -13.82
CA SER A 133 15.66 -17.12 -14.54
C SER A 133 16.34 -18.37 -13.97
N ILE A 134 16.35 -18.53 -12.65
CA ILE A 134 16.82 -19.76 -11.99
C ILE A 134 15.94 -20.94 -12.42
N ALA A 135 14.62 -20.79 -12.39
CA ALA A 135 13.69 -21.82 -12.82
C ALA A 135 13.96 -22.27 -14.27
N ALA A 136 14.18 -21.31 -15.17
CA ALA A 136 14.48 -21.58 -16.57
C ALA A 136 15.84 -22.28 -16.75
N SER A 137 16.84 -22.00 -15.91
CA SER A 137 18.17 -22.61 -15.99
C SER A 137 18.23 -24.09 -15.54
N LEU A 138 17.25 -24.53 -14.74
CA LEU A 138 17.19 -25.89 -14.24
C LEU A 138 16.83 -26.94 -15.33
N ASN A 139 16.44 -26.52 -16.54
CA ASN A 139 16.20 -27.31 -17.75
C ASN A 139 15.34 -28.57 -17.59
N GLU A 140 14.78 -28.81 -16.42
CA GLU A 140 13.91 -29.93 -16.10
C GLU A 140 12.45 -29.48 -16.13
N ALA A 141 11.56 -30.38 -16.49
CA ALA A 141 10.12 -30.15 -16.26
C ALA A 141 9.95 -29.83 -14.77
N LEU A 142 9.60 -28.57 -14.43
CA LEU A 142 9.44 -28.13 -13.06
C LEU A 142 8.51 -29.10 -12.34
N THR A 143 9.04 -29.82 -11.36
CA THR A 143 8.21 -30.67 -10.52
C THR A 143 7.25 -29.77 -9.75
N PRO A 144 6.04 -30.24 -9.38
CA PRO A 144 5.08 -29.47 -8.60
C PRO A 144 5.69 -28.88 -7.32
N GLU A 145 6.62 -29.59 -6.71
CA GLU A 145 7.33 -29.17 -5.49
C GLU A 145 8.24 -27.97 -5.74
N VAL A 146 9.05 -28.00 -6.80
CA VAL A 146 9.94 -26.88 -7.18
C VAL A 146 9.11 -25.65 -7.55
N SER A 147 8.03 -25.83 -8.29
CA SER A 147 7.10 -24.75 -8.61
C SER A 147 6.49 -24.11 -7.37
N ALA A 148 6.09 -24.90 -6.38
CA ALA A 148 5.56 -24.42 -5.11
C ALA A 148 6.62 -23.63 -4.30
N ILE A 149 7.86 -24.11 -4.25
CA ILE A 149 8.97 -23.42 -3.56
C ILE A 149 9.25 -22.08 -4.23
N LEU A 150 9.31 -22.02 -5.56
CA LEU A 150 9.56 -20.77 -6.31
C LEU A 150 8.41 -19.78 -6.13
N GLY A 151 7.17 -20.24 -6.12
CA GLY A 151 5.99 -19.43 -5.82
C GLY A 151 6.03 -18.85 -4.41
N PHE A 152 6.39 -19.65 -3.42
CA PHE A 152 6.56 -19.23 -2.04
C PHE A 152 7.67 -18.18 -1.90
N LEU A 153 8.83 -18.40 -2.54
CA LEU A 153 9.94 -17.46 -2.52
C LEU A 153 9.58 -16.12 -3.20
N SER A 154 8.84 -16.15 -4.29
CA SER A 154 8.31 -14.95 -4.95
C SER A 154 7.35 -14.18 -4.05
N THR A 155 6.50 -14.88 -3.32
CA THR A 155 5.56 -14.27 -2.36
C THR A 155 6.31 -13.59 -1.21
N ILE A 156 7.32 -14.24 -0.64
CA ILE A 156 8.16 -13.64 0.42
C ILE A 156 8.84 -12.38 -0.12
N SER A 157 9.40 -12.42 -1.32
CA SER A 157 10.07 -11.27 -1.94
C SER A 157 9.11 -10.09 -2.13
N TYR A 158 7.87 -10.35 -2.53
CA TYR A 158 6.82 -9.35 -2.64
C TYR A 158 6.49 -8.71 -1.28
N ILE A 159 6.32 -9.52 -0.24
CA ILE A 159 6.03 -9.04 1.13
C ILE A 159 7.18 -8.16 1.65
N ILE A 160 8.42 -8.61 1.48
CA ILE A 160 9.62 -7.86 1.91
C ILE A 160 9.75 -6.53 1.15
N SER A 161 9.37 -6.49 -0.12
CA SER A 161 9.42 -5.25 -0.90
C SER A 161 8.58 -4.11 -0.29
N GLY A 162 7.54 -4.44 0.48
CA GLY A 162 6.73 -3.47 1.22
C GLY A 162 7.52 -2.64 2.25
N ILE A 163 8.65 -3.14 2.74
CA ILE A 163 9.52 -2.39 3.66
C ILE A 163 10.01 -1.10 3.01
N TRP A 164 10.33 -1.10 1.72
CA TRP A 164 10.78 0.09 1.00
C TRP A 164 9.70 1.18 0.95
N LEU A 165 8.45 0.79 0.70
CA LEU A 165 7.33 1.71 0.77
C LEU A 165 7.17 2.28 2.19
N GLY A 166 7.26 1.42 3.21
CA GLY A 166 7.20 1.82 4.62
C GLY A 166 8.32 2.78 5.01
N LEU A 167 9.57 2.51 4.58
CA LEU A 167 10.73 3.37 4.84
C LEU A 167 10.53 4.78 4.25
N CYS A 168 10.12 4.88 2.99
CA CYS A 168 9.86 6.17 2.35
C CYS A 168 8.79 6.97 3.10
N GLN A 169 7.69 6.34 3.48
CA GLN A 169 6.62 6.98 4.24
C GLN A 169 7.07 7.33 5.67
N TRP A 170 7.84 6.46 6.33
CA TRP A 170 8.39 6.72 7.65
C TRP A 170 9.31 7.94 7.68
N LEU A 171 10.11 8.17 6.64
CA LEU A 171 10.94 9.38 6.53
C LEU A 171 10.14 10.68 6.62
N VAL A 172 8.89 10.66 6.16
CA VAL A 172 7.97 11.79 6.34
C VAL A 172 7.38 11.79 7.75
N LEU A 173 6.87 10.63 8.21
CA LEU A 173 6.19 10.50 9.49
C LEU A 173 7.07 10.84 10.70
N ARG A 174 8.36 10.45 10.68
CA ARG A 174 9.31 10.71 11.79
C ARG A 174 9.43 12.19 12.17
N ARG A 175 9.04 13.09 11.27
CA ARG A 175 9.06 14.55 11.53
C ARG A 175 7.84 15.02 12.32
N TYR A 176 6.78 14.24 12.35
CA TYR A 176 5.49 14.61 12.93
C TYR A 176 5.09 13.72 14.10
N THR A 177 5.72 12.54 14.22
CA THR A 177 5.27 11.50 15.16
C THR A 177 6.44 10.89 15.93
N ALA A 178 6.23 10.64 17.22
CA ALA A 178 7.16 9.94 18.08
C ALA A 178 7.01 8.43 17.90
N GLY A 179 8.15 7.71 17.82
CA GLY A 179 8.16 6.25 17.87
C GLY A 179 7.51 5.53 16.68
N ALA A 180 7.41 6.18 15.52
CA ALA A 180 6.75 5.61 14.33
C ALA A 180 7.63 4.60 13.54
N TRP A 181 8.71 4.06 14.12
CA TRP A 181 9.61 3.15 13.41
C TRP A 181 8.94 1.87 12.91
N TRP A 182 7.93 1.37 13.62
CA TRP A 182 7.13 0.20 13.24
C TRP A 182 6.35 0.40 11.94
N TRP A 183 6.17 1.67 11.50
CA TRP A 183 5.54 2.00 10.22
C TRP A 183 6.24 1.36 9.02
N ASN A 184 7.56 1.13 9.14
CA ASN A 184 8.36 0.49 8.08
C ASN A 184 7.80 -0.89 7.69
N PHE A 185 7.18 -1.58 8.62
CA PHE A 185 6.64 -2.93 8.40
C PHE A 185 5.16 -2.93 8.00
N LEU A 186 4.47 -1.80 8.12
CA LEU A 186 3.03 -1.75 7.89
C LEU A 186 2.63 -2.07 6.44
N PRO A 187 3.31 -1.56 5.39
CA PRO A 187 3.05 -1.98 4.02
C PRO A 187 3.37 -3.45 3.77
N SER A 188 4.40 -4.02 4.42
CA SER A 188 4.68 -5.46 4.34
C SER A 188 3.56 -6.30 4.95
N ILE A 189 2.95 -5.86 6.05
CA ILE A 189 1.76 -6.49 6.62
C ILE A 189 0.60 -6.41 5.63
N SER A 190 0.42 -5.29 4.96
CA SER A 190 -0.60 -5.15 3.90
C SER A 190 -0.36 -6.14 2.75
N PHE A 191 0.88 -6.25 2.28
CA PHE A 191 1.27 -7.17 1.21
C PHE A 191 1.12 -8.63 1.64
N PHE A 192 1.42 -8.96 2.89
CA PHE A 192 1.15 -10.28 3.46
C PHE A 192 -0.35 -10.61 3.45
N CYS A 193 -1.20 -9.69 3.92
CA CYS A 193 -2.65 -9.88 3.90
C CYS A 193 -3.20 -10.05 2.47
N ILE A 194 -2.67 -9.29 1.51
CA ILE A 194 -3.02 -9.43 0.09
C ILE A 194 -2.61 -10.82 -0.42
N SER A 195 -1.36 -11.23 -0.18
CA SER A 195 -0.87 -12.55 -0.61
C SER A 195 -1.68 -13.69 0.01
N LEU A 196 -2.02 -13.59 1.29
CA LEU A 196 -2.86 -14.59 1.97
C LEU A 196 -4.25 -14.64 1.34
N LEU A 197 -4.83 -13.51 1.00
CA LEU A 197 -6.14 -13.44 0.37
C LEU A 197 -6.11 -14.04 -1.04
N ILE A 198 -5.10 -13.72 -1.87
CA ILE A 198 -4.92 -14.31 -3.20
C ILE A 198 -4.80 -15.83 -3.09
N TRP A 199 -4.04 -16.31 -2.10
CA TRP A 199 -3.90 -17.73 -1.83
C TRP A 199 -5.24 -18.36 -1.44
N LEU A 200 -6.03 -17.72 -0.57
CA LEU A 200 -7.38 -18.17 -0.22
C LEU A 200 -8.33 -18.19 -1.43
N LEU A 201 -8.28 -17.18 -2.29
CA LEU A 201 -9.08 -17.13 -3.51
C LEU A 201 -8.74 -18.28 -4.47
N SER A 202 -7.47 -18.73 -4.48
CA SER A 202 -7.07 -19.86 -5.32
C SER A 202 -7.73 -21.20 -4.93
N PHE A 203 -8.10 -21.39 -3.66
CA PHE A 203 -8.89 -22.57 -3.26
C PHE A 203 -10.35 -22.50 -3.73
N GLY A 204 -10.91 -21.28 -3.80
CA GLY A 204 -12.28 -21.05 -4.25
C GLY A 204 -12.46 -21.04 -5.77
N GLN A 205 -11.38 -21.07 -6.56
CA GLN A 205 -11.46 -20.90 -8.01
C GLN A 205 -12.33 -21.96 -8.72
N ASN A 206 -12.38 -23.20 -8.16
CA ASN A 206 -13.17 -24.28 -8.72
C ASN A 206 -14.68 -24.13 -8.51
N LEU A 207 -15.09 -23.22 -7.60
CA LEU A 207 -16.50 -22.89 -7.36
C LEU A 207 -17.04 -21.88 -8.38
N ILE A 208 -16.15 -21.26 -9.16
CA ILE A 208 -16.49 -20.21 -10.14
C ILE A 208 -16.58 -20.85 -11.53
N PRO A 209 -17.66 -20.56 -12.29
CA PRO A 209 -17.80 -21.03 -13.67
C PRO A 209 -16.61 -20.62 -14.53
N GLU A 210 -16.10 -21.52 -15.37
CA GLU A 210 -14.88 -21.29 -16.18
C GLU A 210 -14.95 -20.04 -17.05
N VAL A 211 -16.12 -19.78 -17.65
CA VAL A 211 -16.34 -18.63 -18.55
C VAL A 211 -16.01 -17.29 -17.90
N ASN A 212 -16.27 -17.12 -16.60
CA ASN A 212 -16.10 -15.85 -15.89
C ASN A 212 -14.98 -15.90 -14.84
N ARG A 213 -14.34 -17.05 -14.66
CA ARG A 213 -13.36 -17.30 -13.58
C ARG A 213 -12.25 -16.25 -13.56
N THR A 214 -11.57 -16.04 -14.67
CA THR A 214 -10.45 -15.10 -14.77
C THR A 214 -10.87 -13.67 -14.45
N ALA A 215 -12.02 -13.23 -14.96
CA ALA A 215 -12.52 -11.89 -14.72
C ALA A 215 -12.91 -11.69 -13.24
N ILE A 216 -13.63 -12.64 -12.66
CA ILE A 216 -14.09 -12.57 -11.26
C ILE A 216 -12.88 -12.59 -10.31
N LEU A 217 -11.92 -13.48 -10.52
CA LEU A 217 -10.71 -13.56 -9.69
C LEU A 217 -9.90 -12.26 -9.79
N TYR A 218 -9.68 -11.75 -11.00
CA TYR A 218 -8.96 -10.50 -11.22
C TYR A 218 -9.62 -9.32 -10.50
N TRP A 219 -10.92 -9.10 -10.69
CA TRP A 219 -11.62 -7.98 -10.06
C TRP A 219 -11.70 -8.12 -8.53
N SER A 220 -11.86 -9.35 -8.03
CA SER A 220 -11.82 -9.62 -6.60
C SER A 220 -10.45 -9.30 -6.01
N GLU A 221 -9.37 -9.75 -6.65
CA GLU A 221 -7.99 -9.45 -6.24
C GLU A 221 -7.73 -7.95 -6.21
N GLN A 222 -8.08 -7.21 -7.28
CA GLN A 222 -7.90 -5.77 -7.34
C GLN A 222 -8.72 -5.03 -6.27
N GLY A 223 -9.98 -5.41 -6.09
CA GLY A 223 -10.87 -4.81 -5.09
C GLY A 223 -10.37 -5.02 -3.66
N PHE A 224 -9.99 -6.24 -3.31
CA PHE A 224 -9.45 -6.55 -1.99
C PHE A 224 -8.10 -5.89 -1.74
N THR A 225 -7.22 -5.86 -2.74
CA THR A 225 -5.94 -5.15 -2.66
C THR A 225 -6.14 -3.67 -2.33
N ALA A 226 -7.04 -2.98 -3.03
CA ALA A 226 -7.36 -1.59 -2.78
C ALA A 226 -7.89 -1.35 -1.36
N VAL A 227 -8.78 -2.23 -0.88
CA VAL A 227 -9.34 -2.16 0.48
C VAL A 227 -8.25 -2.37 1.54
N ILE A 228 -7.42 -3.40 1.41
CA ILE A 228 -6.35 -3.71 2.36
C ILE A 228 -5.34 -2.55 2.44
N LEU A 229 -4.92 -2.01 1.29
CA LEU A 229 -4.01 -0.86 1.20
C LEU A 229 -4.63 0.44 1.74
N GLY A 230 -5.95 0.54 1.81
CA GLY A 230 -6.65 1.65 2.45
C GLY A 230 -6.80 1.46 3.96
N VAL A 231 -7.29 0.29 4.38
CA VAL A 231 -7.66 0.00 5.77
C VAL A 231 -6.45 -0.07 6.70
N ILE A 232 -5.42 -0.86 6.33
CA ILE A 232 -4.27 -1.08 7.22
C ILE A 232 -3.50 0.21 7.50
N PRO A 233 -3.11 1.05 6.51
CA PRO A 233 -2.47 2.33 6.78
C PRO A 233 -3.40 3.33 7.50
N ALA A 234 -4.72 3.31 7.23
CA ALA A 234 -5.66 4.18 7.94
C ALA A 234 -5.68 3.87 9.45
N ILE A 235 -5.73 2.59 9.82
CA ILE A 235 -5.62 2.15 11.23
C ILE A 235 -4.28 2.61 11.80
N GLY A 236 -3.19 2.37 11.08
CA GLY A 236 -1.85 2.77 11.48
C GLY A 236 -1.75 4.26 11.78
N LEU A 237 -2.22 5.13 10.88
CA LEU A 237 -2.21 6.58 11.08
C LEU A 237 -3.04 7.02 12.29
N CYS A 238 -4.15 6.33 12.56
CA CYS A 238 -5.00 6.61 13.72
C CYS A 238 -4.34 6.26 15.07
N THR A 239 -3.32 5.41 15.11
CA THR A 239 -2.63 5.00 16.34
C THR A 239 -1.40 5.84 16.65
N LEU A 240 -0.87 6.59 15.68
CA LEU A 240 0.34 7.38 15.84
C LEU A 240 0.16 8.53 16.85
N LYS A 241 1.22 8.76 17.64
CA LYS A 241 1.31 9.88 18.58
C LYS A 241 2.09 11.02 17.92
N ARG A 242 1.62 12.23 18.12
CA ARG A 242 2.30 13.46 17.65
C ARG A 242 3.50 13.77 18.53
N ASN A 243 4.58 14.28 17.95
CA ASN A 243 5.72 14.84 18.69
C ASN A 243 5.30 16.04 19.52
#